data_e060d23475a36d2e07acdd44309481c7
#
_entry.id   e060d23475a36d2e07acdd44309481c7
#
_cell.length_a   1.000
_cell.length_b   1.000
_cell.length_c   1.000
_cell.angle_alpha   90.00
_cell.angle_beta   90.00
_cell.angle_gamma   90.00
#
_symmetry.space_group_name_H-M   'P 1'
#
loop_
_entity.id
_entity.type
_entity.pdbx_description
1 polymer ?
#
loop_
_entity_poly.entity_id
_entity_poly.type
_entity_poly.pdbx_seq_one_letter_code
_entity_poly.pdbx_strand_id
1 'polypeptide(L)'
;MQLNETSNDLSSGRLLQRSLLPQSLPAYPGLEIAAEVWTAVDLGGDYYQFLEQSGTLAVAIADSSGKSVAGAIHAALFKGQLDAYGQQGRLQNPSSMLNSLNQLLCKSGTDDAIAFCYGALDLVNYELHLGNAGIPGPLIYRAATNTCEEVVNPAIALGRFDSAAYKATSRSLHEGDIAIFFSDGLFEATSPSGEEFGRSNGADISPLRKTVIELAEYSATDILQGLKIALDQFSELDVPDDDVSIVVIKLKNKVKFSELRNCPYLEALQAWQRSEETDESCLLRGTRLAESLAWADGQPELPRIDLNFLEASQRVNEREQMIAARAADADRLEKLSQELEKSLESERRQRVIAEMGEINEKIVAYTISSEALFLSNNHIEAMIAGVIGGVQLKRLTTQVDESTLENLRANTQIRAITALEQVVYGTHEFNRLEGHGFWVNKVCYSRDGQFIASASSDRTIKTLDSSRVLLHTISSHTKWVRRVAFSTNGNRL
;
A
#
# COMPACT_ATOMS: atom_id res chain seq x y z
N MET A 1 -26.42 -2.97 35.60
CA MET A 1 -26.26 -3.04 34.14
C MET A 1 -24.78 -2.95 33.73
N GLN A 2 -23.97 -2.05 34.29
CA GLN A 2 -22.54 -1.91 34.00
C GLN A 2 -21.65 -3.13 34.34
N LEU A 3 -21.98 -3.92 35.38
CA LEU A 3 -21.20 -5.11 35.77
C LEU A 3 -21.36 -6.31 34.80
N ASN A 4 -22.45 -6.38 34.04
CA ASN A 4 -22.67 -7.45 33.06
C ASN A 4 -22.01 -7.15 31.70
N GLU A 5 -21.81 -5.88 31.33
CA GLU A 5 -21.12 -5.51 30.10
C GLU A 5 -19.61 -5.76 30.21
N THR A 6 -19.00 -5.40 31.36
CA THR A 6 -17.55 -5.64 31.58
C THR A 6 -17.20 -7.13 31.61
N SER A 7 -18.08 -8.00 32.15
CA SER A 7 -17.85 -9.45 32.17
C SER A 7 -17.98 -10.10 30.78
N ASN A 8 -18.83 -9.56 29.90
CA ASN A 8 -18.94 -10.01 28.51
C ASN A 8 -17.75 -9.54 27.63
N ASP A 9 -17.24 -8.34 27.87
CA ASP A 9 -16.07 -7.82 27.17
C ASP A 9 -14.79 -8.58 27.53
N LEU A 10 -14.61 -8.93 28.79
CA LEU A 10 -13.50 -9.77 29.27
C LEU A 10 -13.57 -11.20 28.72
N SER A 11 -14.75 -11.80 28.64
CA SER A 11 -14.92 -13.13 28.06
C SER A 11 -14.61 -13.15 26.56
N SER A 12 -14.98 -12.10 25.85
CA SER A 12 -14.66 -11.91 24.42
C SER A 12 -13.16 -11.71 24.19
N GLY A 13 -12.50 -10.97 25.08
CA GLY A 13 -11.04 -10.78 25.06
C GLY A 13 -10.26 -12.09 25.26
N ARG A 14 -10.69 -12.93 26.23
CA ARG A 14 -10.10 -14.27 26.44
C ARG A 14 -10.22 -15.17 25.21
N LEU A 15 -11.36 -15.16 24.55
CA LEU A 15 -11.57 -15.92 23.32
C LEU A 15 -10.64 -15.43 22.20
N LEU A 16 -10.47 -14.11 22.07
CA LEU A 16 -9.56 -13.52 21.11
C LEU A 16 -8.11 -13.95 21.38
N GLN A 17 -7.64 -13.81 22.62
CA GLN A 17 -6.27 -14.21 23.00
C GLN A 17 -6.01 -15.68 22.75
N ARG A 18 -6.94 -16.57 23.12
CA ARG A 18 -6.84 -18.00 22.82
C ARG A 18 -6.79 -18.29 21.32
N SER A 19 -7.44 -17.48 20.49
CA SER A 19 -7.40 -17.63 19.05
C SER A 19 -6.05 -17.21 18.42
N LEU A 20 -5.23 -16.45 19.14
CA LEU A 20 -3.88 -16.09 18.71
C LEU A 20 -2.89 -17.24 18.91
N LEU A 21 -3.14 -18.10 19.88
CA LEU A 21 -2.28 -19.25 20.18
C LEU A 21 -2.45 -20.36 19.12
N PRO A 22 -1.39 -21.13 18.82
CA PRO A 22 -1.47 -22.26 17.93
C PRO A 22 -2.54 -23.27 18.37
N GLN A 23 -3.41 -23.68 17.46
CA GLN A 23 -4.47 -24.67 17.74
C GLN A 23 -3.92 -26.10 17.86
N SER A 24 -2.75 -26.35 17.28
CA SER A 24 -2.01 -27.61 17.37
C SER A 24 -0.51 -27.33 17.41
N LEU A 25 0.22 -28.16 18.11
CA LEU A 25 1.68 -28.10 18.14
C LEU A 25 2.25 -28.78 16.89
N PRO A 26 3.38 -28.29 16.37
CA PRO A 26 4.10 -28.96 15.29
C PRO A 26 4.51 -30.38 15.69
N ALA A 27 4.40 -31.32 14.76
CA ALA A 27 4.78 -32.71 14.98
C ALA A 27 5.91 -33.12 14.03
N TYR A 28 7.08 -33.39 14.58
CA TYR A 28 8.24 -33.81 13.83
C TYR A 28 8.80 -35.13 14.37
N PRO A 29 9.12 -36.10 13.52
CA PRO A 29 9.84 -37.28 13.97
C PRO A 29 11.14 -36.90 14.69
N GLY A 30 11.35 -37.48 15.86
CA GLY A 30 12.55 -37.20 16.67
C GLY A 30 12.52 -35.98 17.53
N LEU A 31 11.45 -35.12 17.43
CA LEU A 31 11.24 -34.00 18.33
C LEU A 31 10.01 -34.24 19.21
N GLU A 32 10.13 -33.91 20.48
CA GLU A 32 8.98 -33.71 21.36
C GLU A 32 8.83 -32.21 21.63
N ILE A 33 7.61 -31.71 21.46
CA ILE A 33 7.29 -30.29 21.63
C ILE A 33 6.13 -30.17 22.58
N ALA A 34 6.27 -29.29 23.60
CA ALA A 34 5.21 -28.89 24.49
C ALA A 34 5.23 -27.37 24.65
N ALA A 35 4.05 -26.76 24.74
CA ALA A 35 3.94 -25.33 24.90
C ALA A 35 2.65 -24.95 25.64
N GLU A 36 2.72 -23.95 26.51
CA GLU A 36 1.58 -23.46 27.26
C GLU A 36 1.78 -21.98 27.64
N VAL A 37 0.68 -21.27 27.87
CA VAL A 37 0.66 -19.92 28.44
C VAL A 37 -0.21 -19.95 29.69
N TRP A 38 0.31 -19.41 30.80
CA TRP A 38 -0.43 -19.18 32.04
C TRP A 38 -0.54 -17.66 32.24
N THR A 39 -1.77 -17.16 32.36
CA THR A 39 -2.00 -15.73 32.49
C THR A 39 -2.18 -15.35 33.96
N ALA A 40 -1.51 -14.27 34.38
CA ALA A 40 -1.63 -13.69 35.74
C ALA A 40 -3.01 -13.07 35.96
N VAL A 41 -3.63 -12.54 34.93
CA VAL A 41 -4.96 -11.94 34.94
C VAL A 41 -5.80 -12.47 33.77
N ASP A 42 -7.03 -11.99 33.68
CA ASP A 42 -7.98 -12.43 32.66
C ASP A 42 -7.53 -12.28 31.19
N LEU A 43 -6.62 -11.35 30.92
CA LEU A 43 -6.05 -11.06 29.61
C LEU A 43 -4.56 -10.76 29.77
N GLY A 44 -3.70 -11.51 29.07
CA GLY A 44 -2.25 -11.34 29.09
C GLY A 44 -1.70 -10.71 27.82
N GLY A 45 -0.49 -10.19 27.90
CA GLY A 45 0.31 -9.69 26.78
C GLY A 45 1.15 -10.76 26.08
N ASP A 46 1.31 -11.89 26.76
CA ASP A 46 2.15 -12.99 26.33
C ASP A 46 1.52 -13.84 25.23
N TYR A 47 2.33 -14.25 24.29
CA TYR A 47 1.96 -15.30 23.36
C TYR A 47 3.19 -16.04 22.79
N TYR A 48 2.97 -17.25 22.30
CA TYR A 48 3.95 -17.98 21.51
C TYR A 48 3.37 -18.37 20.16
N GLN A 49 4.28 -18.58 19.19
CA GLN A 49 3.92 -19.00 17.85
C GLN A 49 4.98 -19.94 17.28
N PHE A 50 4.54 -20.90 16.47
CA PHE A 50 5.42 -21.68 15.61
C PHE A 50 5.27 -21.20 14.17
N LEU A 51 6.41 -21.12 13.47
CA LEU A 51 6.48 -20.88 12.05
C LEU A 51 7.24 -22.06 11.43
N GLU A 52 6.65 -22.63 10.40
CA GLU A 52 7.19 -23.79 9.74
C GLU A 52 7.49 -23.48 8.30
N GLN A 53 8.70 -23.77 7.86
CA GLN A 53 9.08 -23.63 6.48
C GLN A 53 10.21 -24.60 6.18
N SER A 54 10.03 -25.37 5.11
CA SER A 54 11.06 -26.18 4.42
C SER A 54 12.28 -26.59 5.25
N GLY A 55 12.08 -27.50 6.22
CA GLY A 55 13.17 -27.98 7.07
C GLY A 55 13.56 -27.07 8.22
N THR A 56 12.81 -26.00 8.47
CA THR A 56 12.99 -25.09 9.60
C THR A 56 11.74 -25.04 10.45
N LEU A 57 11.90 -25.31 11.73
CA LEU A 57 10.91 -25.04 12.77
C LEU A 57 11.34 -23.79 13.54
N ALA A 58 10.56 -22.73 13.47
CA ALA A 58 10.84 -21.56 14.28
C ALA A 58 9.84 -21.42 15.42
N VAL A 59 10.35 -20.96 16.56
CA VAL A 59 9.62 -20.61 17.78
C VAL A 59 9.76 -19.14 18.01
N ALA A 60 8.65 -18.46 18.26
CA ALA A 60 8.59 -17.07 18.68
C ALA A 60 7.88 -17.00 20.04
N ILE A 61 8.49 -16.32 21.00
CA ILE A 61 7.82 -15.89 22.24
C ILE A 61 7.86 -14.39 22.29
N ALA A 62 6.73 -13.78 22.57
CA ALA A 62 6.62 -12.35 22.72
C ALA A 62 5.83 -12.01 24.00
N ASP A 63 6.33 -11.00 24.69
CA ASP A 63 5.61 -10.29 25.73
C ASP A 63 5.39 -8.84 25.28
N SER A 64 4.13 -8.46 25.22
CA SER A 64 3.73 -7.10 24.85
C SER A 64 3.39 -6.30 26.10
N SER A 65 3.91 -5.08 26.21
CA SER A 65 3.62 -4.20 27.33
C SER A 65 2.11 -3.94 27.50
N GLY A 66 1.56 -4.34 28.68
CA GLY A 66 0.20 -4.03 29.09
C GLY A 66 -0.69 -5.24 29.35
N LYS A 67 -1.09 -5.41 30.62
CA LYS A 67 -2.03 -6.45 31.10
C LYS A 67 -3.48 -6.03 30.85
N SER A 68 -3.88 -5.87 29.55
CA SER A 68 -5.21 -5.36 29.20
C SER A 68 -5.60 -5.72 27.76
N VAL A 69 -6.80 -5.35 27.34
CA VAL A 69 -7.27 -5.46 25.94
C VAL A 69 -6.29 -4.82 24.95
N ALA A 70 -5.60 -3.75 25.33
CA ALA A 70 -4.58 -3.11 24.49
C ALA A 70 -3.39 -4.06 24.24
N GLY A 71 -2.87 -4.74 25.27
CA GLY A 71 -1.81 -5.74 25.13
C GLY A 71 -2.20 -6.88 24.17
N ALA A 72 -3.43 -7.40 24.29
CA ALA A 72 -3.92 -8.44 23.39
C ALA A 72 -4.05 -7.96 21.93
N ILE A 73 -4.42 -6.70 21.69
CA ILE A 73 -4.45 -6.09 20.36
C ILE A 73 -3.05 -5.96 19.81
N HIS A 74 -2.07 -5.51 20.61
CA HIS A 74 -0.67 -5.39 20.19
C HIS A 74 -0.08 -6.76 19.86
N ALA A 75 -0.35 -7.79 20.64
CA ALA A 75 0.03 -9.17 20.37
C ALA A 75 -0.56 -9.66 19.02
N ALA A 76 -1.83 -9.36 18.75
CA ALA A 76 -2.49 -9.73 17.50
C ALA A 76 -1.88 -9.03 16.27
N LEU A 77 -1.58 -7.74 16.37
CA LEU A 77 -0.93 -6.98 15.31
C LEU A 77 0.50 -7.49 15.06
N PHE A 78 1.24 -7.76 16.13
CA PHE A 78 2.59 -8.29 16.02
C PHE A 78 2.61 -9.70 15.44
N LYS A 79 1.66 -10.57 15.83
CA LYS A 79 1.45 -11.87 15.21
C LYS A 79 1.25 -11.75 13.69
N GLY A 80 0.41 -10.83 13.26
CA GLY A 80 0.18 -10.58 11.83
C GLY A 80 1.45 -10.16 11.09
N GLN A 81 2.31 -9.36 11.71
CA GLN A 81 3.61 -8.98 11.15
C GLN A 81 4.57 -10.18 11.07
N LEU A 82 4.57 -11.01 12.09
CA LEU A 82 5.38 -12.23 12.15
C LEU A 82 4.94 -13.25 11.10
N ASP A 83 3.64 -13.47 10.94
CA ASP A 83 3.07 -14.31 9.88
C ASP A 83 3.46 -13.82 8.48
N ALA A 84 3.35 -12.50 8.25
CA ALA A 84 3.74 -11.89 6.98
C ALA A 84 5.24 -12.06 6.68
N TYR A 85 6.10 -11.97 7.71
CA TYR A 85 7.52 -12.22 7.57
C TYR A 85 7.81 -13.71 7.29
N GLY A 86 7.13 -14.61 7.97
CA GLY A 86 7.25 -16.06 7.77
C GLY A 86 6.98 -16.48 6.33
N GLN A 87 6.06 -15.81 5.65
CA GLN A 87 5.75 -16.06 4.23
C GLN A 87 6.87 -15.67 3.26
N GLN A 88 7.85 -14.85 3.70
CA GLN A 88 8.96 -14.39 2.84
C GLN A 88 10.12 -15.40 2.70
N GLY A 89 10.08 -16.52 3.38
CA GLY A 89 11.07 -17.57 3.20
C GLY A 89 12.40 -17.37 3.91
N ARG A 90 12.46 -16.62 4.99
CA ARG A 90 13.72 -16.26 5.69
C ARG A 90 13.74 -16.61 7.17
N LEU A 91 13.09 -17.72 7.54
CA LEU A 91 12.99 -18.09 8.96
C LEU A 91 14.33 -18.37 9.64
N GLN A 92 15.34 -18.84 8.91
CA GLN A 92 16.66 -19.17 9.47
C GLN A 92 17.53 -17.96 9.86
N ASN A 93 17.08 -16.73 9.64
CA ASN A 93 17.87 -15.55 9.95
C ASN A 93 17.21 -14.67 11.03
N PRO A 94 17.40 -14.99 12.34
CA PRO A 94 16.82 -14.22 13.43
C PRO A 94 17.24 -12.75 13.42
N SER A 95 18.49 -12.44 13.07
CA SER A 95 18.99 -11.07 13.01
C SER A 95 18.19 -10.23 11.99
N SER A 96 18.00 -10.74 10.78
CA SER A 96 17.22 -10.05 9.75
C SER A 96 15.77 -9.84 10.18
N MET A 97 15.16 -10.87 10.80
CA MET A 97 13.79 -10.80 11.31
C MET A 97 13.63 -9.73 12.37
N LEU A 98 14.44 -9.77 13.43
CA LEU A 98 14.34 -8.82 14.54
C LEU A 98 14.58 -7.38 14.07
N ASN A 99 15.58 -7.16 13.21
CA ASN A 99 15.83 -5.83 12.67
C ASN A 99 14.67 -5.30 11.82
N SER A 100 14.04 -6.17 11.01
CA SER A 100 12.88 -5.79 10.20
C SER A 100 11.66 -5.46 11.05
N LEU A 101 11.37 -6.29 12.06
CA LEU A 101 10.26 -6.08 13.00
C LEU A 101 10.47 -4.80 13.83
N ASN A 102 11.69 -4.55 14.30
CA ASN A 102 12.03 -3.32 15.02
C ASN A 102 11.75 -2.07 14.18
N GLN A 103 12.19 -2.06 12.94
CA GLN A 103 11.92 -0.93 12.04
C GLN A 103 10.42 -0.72 11.77
N LEU A 104 9.64 -1.79 11.67
CA LEU A 104 8.19 -1.70 11.49
C LEU A 104 7.52 -1.11 12.74
N LEU A 105 7.88 -1.59 13.93
CA LEU A 105 7.36 -1.10 15.19
C LEU A 105 7.72 0.37 15.44
N CYS A 106 8.98 0.77 15.24
CA CYS A 106 9.38 2.17 15.39
C CYS A 106 8.64 3.11 14.43
N LYS A 107 8.29 2.63 13.21
CA LYS A 107 7.53 3.41 12.22
C LYS A 107 6.03 3.50 12.52
N SER A 108 5.48 2.58 13.31
CA SER A 108 4.05 2.60 13.67
C SER A 108 3.66 3.79 14.55
N GLY A 109 4.64 4.42 15.20
CA GLY A 109 4.43 5.59 16.05
C GLY A 109 3.74 5.28 17.37
N THR A 110 3.63 4.00 17.75
CA THR A 110 3.23 3.59 19.09
C THR A 110 4.47 3.54 19.99
N ASP A 111 4.36 4.01 21.22
CA ASP A 111 5.45 3.93 22.22
C ASP A 111 5.59 2.52 22.83
N ASP A 112 4.91 1.54 22.24
CA ASP A 112 4.84 0.18 22.76
C ASP A 112 6.09 -0.61 22.36
N ALA A 113 6.77 -1.12 23.39
CA ALA A 113 7.88 -2.03 23.22
C ALA A 113 7.40 -3.48 23.34
N ILE A 114 7.98 -4.36 22.54
CA ILE A 114 7.72 -5.79 22.60
C ILE A 114 9.02 -6.51 22.97
N ALA A 115 8.98 -7.22 24.11
CA ALA A 115 10.03 -8.14 24.45
C ALA A 115 9.84 -9.43 23.63
N PHE A 116 10.91 -9.92 22.98
CA PHE A 116 10.79 -10.94 21.95
C PHE A 116 11.99 -11.88 21.90
N CYS A 117 11.71 -13.18 21.88
CA CYS A 117 12.70 -14.22 21.60
C CYS A 117 12.27 -15.02 20.38
N TYR A 118 13.24 -15.27 19.50
CA TYR A 118 13.05 -16.06 18.28
C TYR A 118 14.13 -17.11 18.15
N GLY A 119 13.71 -18.35 17.97
CA GLY A 119 14.59 -19.49 17.71
C GLY A 119 14.17 -20.21 16.42
N ALA A 120 15.10 -20.40 15.50
CA ALA A 120 14.91 -21.14 14.26
C ALA A 120 15.75 -22.42 14.29
N LEU A 121 15.12 -23.57 14.44
CA LEU A 121 15.77 -24.88 14.40
C LEU A 121 15.83 -25.39 12.96
N ASP A 122 17.05 -25.50 12.43
CA ASP A 122 17.33 -26.26 11.22
C ASP A 122 17.16 -27.76 11.51
N LEU A 123 16.14 -28.37 10.89
CA LEU A 123 15.79 -29.78 11.09
C LEU A 123 16.72 -30.73 10.33
N VAL A 124 17.60 -30.21 9.47
CA VAL A 124 18.58 -30.97 8.73
C VAL A 124 19.86 -31.14 9.53
N ASN A 125 20.40 -30.00 9.98
CA ASN A 125 21.67 -29.96 10.72
C ASN A 125 21.46 -29.96 12.24
N TYR A 126 20.23 -29.78 12.70
CA TYR A 126 19.88 -29.62 14.10
C TYR A 126 20.65 -28.48 14.76
N GLU A 127 20.75 -27.37 14.02
CA GLU A 127 21.34 -26.13 14.48
C GLU A 127 20.22 -25.13 14.82
N LEU A 128 20.23 -24.64 16.04
CA LEU A 128 19.27 -23.66 16.55
C LEU A 128 19.86 -22.24 16.44
N HIS A 129 19.31 -21.44 15.56
CA HIS A 129 19.65 -20.03 15.39
C HIS A 129 18.76 -19.17 16.28
N LEU A 130 19.32 -18.33 17.12
CA LEU A 130 18.65 -17.60 18.17
C LEU A 130 18.81 -16.09 18.01
N GLY A 131 17.73 -15.34 18.19
CA GLY A 131 17.71 -13.89 18.32
C GLY A 131 16.85 -13.47 19.50
N ASN A 132 17.29 -12.43 20.22
CA ASN A 132 16.63 -11.95 21.42
C ASN A 132 16.49 -10.43 21.39
N ALA A 133 15.41 -9.90 21.99
CA ALA A 133 15.08 -8.50 22.11
C ALA A 133 14.33 -8.23 23.42
N GLY A 134 15.05 -8.10 24.52
CA GLY A 134 14.48 -7.64 25.82
C GLY A 134 13.79 -8.68 26.66
N ILE A 135 13.91 -9.96 26.33
CA ILE A 135 13.37 -11.10 27.10
C ILE A 135 14.55 -11.96 27.61
N PRO A 136 14.43 -12.75 28.70
CA PRO A 136 15.47 -13.68 29.11
C PRO A 136 15.86 -14.65 27.99
N GLY A 137 17.13 -15.02 27.92
CA GLY A 137 17.62 -15.97 26.92
C GLY A 137 17.05 -17.37 27.15
N PRO A 138 16.85 -18.16 26.07
CA PRO A 138 16.40 -19.53 26.22
C PRO A 138 17.43 -20.40 26.95
N LEU A 139 16.95 -21.39 27.67
CA LEU A 139 17.79 -22.41 28.28
C LEU A 139 18.02 -23.58 27.34
N ILE A 140 19.27 -24.07 27.31
CA ILE A 140 19.59 -25.33 26.63
C ILE A 140 20.15 -26.31 27.65
N TYR A 141 19.43 -27.39 27.87
CA TYR A 141 19.96 -28.53 28.59
C TYR A 141 20.79 -29.40 27.65
N ARG A 142 21.98 -29.76 28.11
CA ARG A 142 22.94 -30.62 27.41
C ARG A 142 22.94 -32.00 28.02
N ALA A 143 22.40 -32.97 27.29
CA ALA A 143 22.34 -34.34 27.78
C ALA A 143 23.73 -34.97 28.01
N ALA A 144 24.69 -34.65 27.13
CA ALA A 144 26.05 -35.20 27.22
C ALA A 144 26.81 -34.78 28.50
N THR A 145 26.52 -33.64 29.06
CA THR A 145 27.23 -33.09 30.25
C THR A 145 26.33 -32.95 31.47
N ASN A 146 25.02 -33.21 31.31
CA ASN A 146 24.00 -33.03 32.35
C ASN A 146 24.06 -31.57 32.93
N THR A 147 24.13 -30.59 32.02
CA THR A 147 24.21 -29.16 32.40
C THR A 147 23.16 -28.37 31.66
N CYS A 148 22.75 -27.27 32.25
CA CYS A 148 21.80 -26.34 31.65
C CYS A 148 22.46 -24.96 31.47
N GLU A 149 22.56 -24.49 30.25
CA GLU A 149 23.14 -23.19 29.88
C GLU A 149 22.04 -22.20 29.47
N GLU A 150 22.19 -20.96 29.82
CA GLU A 150 21.39 -19.88 29.28
C GLU A 150 22.09 -19.30 28.04
N VAL A 151 21.36 -19.10 26.96
CA VAL A 151 21.90 -18.46 25.76
C VAL A 151 21.75 -16.95 25.91
N VAL A 152 22.76 -16.34 26.53
CA VAL A 152 22.78 -14.91 26.77
C VAL A 152 23.05 -14.17 25.47
N ASN A 153 22.09 -13.41 25.00
CA ASN A 153 22.17 -12.51 23.86
C ASN A 153 21.41 -11.23 24.17
N PRO A 154 21.94 -10.39 25.10
CA PRO A 154 21.20 -9.24 25.61
C PRO A 154 20.99 -8.20 24.52
N ALA A 155 19.76 -7.78 24.37
CA ALA A 155 19.34 -6.73 23.47
C ALA A 155 18.12 -6.01 24.04
N ILE A 156 17.87 -4.80 23.58
CA ILE A 156 16.70 -4.03 24.01
C ILE A 156 15.43 -4.54 23.32
N ALA A 157 14.28 -4.38 23.97
CA ALA A 157 12.98 -4.74 23.39
C ALA A 157 12.74 -4.04 22.02
N LEU A 158 12.02 -4.70 21.13
CA LEU A 158 11.65 -4.16 19.82
C LEU A 158 10.79 -2.91 19.97
N GLY A 159 10.92 -1.98 19.03
CA GLY A 159 10.15 -0.73 18.98
C GLY A 159 10.70 0.41 19.83
N ARG A 160 11.72 0.19 20.68
CA ARG A 160 12.28 1.23 21.56
C ARG A 160 13.20 2.21 20.84
N PHE A 161 14.07 1.74 19.97
CA PHE A 161 15.02 2.58 19.23
C PHE A 161 15.18 2.08 17.79
N ASP A 162 14.99 2.94 16.82
CA ASP A 162 15.15 2.63 15.40
C ASP A 162 16.60 2.21 15.05
N SER A 163 17.57 2.73 15.80
CA SER A 163 19.00 2.40 15.65
C SER A 163 19.42 1.10 16.33
N ALA A 164 18.51 0.40 17.02
CA ALA A 164 18.84 -0.88 17.66
C ALA A 164 19.22 -1.92 16.60
N ALA A 165 20.27 -2.69 16.88
CA ALA A 165 20.77 -3.75 16.01
C ALA A 165 20.77 -5.08 16.77
N TYR A 166 20.08 -6.06 16.21
CA TYR A 166 19.91 -7.38 16.79
C TYR A 166 20.85 -8.38 16.13
N LYS A 167 21.57 -9.14 16.93
CA LYS A 167 22.48 -10.18 16.47
C LYS A 167 21.88 -11.55 16.68
N ALA A 168 22.23 -12.50 15.83
CA ALA A 168 21.91 -13.89 16.02
C ALA A 168 23.09 -14.64 16.63
N THR A 169 22.79 -15.71 17.36
CA THR A 169 23.76 -16.72 17.82
C THR A 169 23.25 -18.10 17.46
N SER A 170 24.12 -19.10 17.35
CA SER A 170 23.74 -20.45 16.99
C SER A 170 24.19 -21.44 18.06
N ARG A 171 23.42 -22.55 18.17
CA ARG A 171 23.73 -23.70 19.02
C ARG A 171 23.33 -24.98 18.30
N SER A 172 24.28 -25.89 18.15
CA SER A 172 23.97 -27.25 17.67
C SER A 172 23.25 -28.02 18.77
N LEU A 173 22.17 -28.71 18.41
CA LEU A 173 21.45 -29.64 19.28
C LEU A 173 21.89 -31.10 19.00
N HIS A 174 22.00 -31.88 20.04
CA HIS A 174 22.30 -33.27 20.01
C HIS A 174 21.17 -34.09 20.62
N GLU A 175 21.17 -35.39 20.39
CA GLU A 175 20.16 -36.28 20.96
C GLU A 175 20.12 -36.19 22.48
N GLY A 176 18.94 -36.03 23.03
CA GLY A 176 18.68 -35.80 24.44
C GLY A 176 18.73 -34.33 24.88
N ASP A 177 19.26 -33.40 24.03
CA ASP A 177 19.27 -32.00 24.36
C ASP A 177 17.85 -31.42 24.36
N ILE A 178 17.62 -30.37 25.22
CA ILE A 178 16.34 -29.71 25.36
C ILE A 178 16.56 -28.21 25.24
N ALA A 179 15.78 -27.58 24.37
CA ALA A 179 15.70 -26.13 24.29
C ALA A 179 14.39 -25.64 24.93
N ILE A 180 14.48 -24.69 25.86
CA ILE A 180 13.33 -24.14 26.59
C ILE A 180 13.32 -22.64 26.36
N PHE A 181 12.25 -22.17 25.72
CA PHE A 181 11.95 -20.76 25.51
C PHE A 181 10.90 -20.34 26.52
N PHE A 182 10.98 -19.15 27.08
CA PHE A 182 10.04 -18.65 28.09
C PHE A 182 10.03 -17.12 28.11
N SER A 183 8.93 -16.57 28.64
CA SER A 183 8.81 -15.15 28.96
C SER A 183 9.45 -14.83 30.32
N ASP A 184 9.57 -13.54 30.62
CA ASP A 184 10.16 -13.05 31.87
C ASP A 184 9.39 -13.51 33.12
N GLY A 185 8.06 -13.67 33.03
CA GLY A 185 7.24 -14.14 34.14
C GLY A 185 7.70 -15.48 34.75
N LEU A 186 8.33 -16.39 33.95
CA LEU A 186 8.95 -17.58 34.52
C LEU A 186 10.30 -17.26 35.19
N PHE A 187 11.10 -16.41 34.56
CA PHE A 187 12.48 -16.16 34.97
C PHE A 187 12.56 -15.23 36.19
N GLU A 188 11.68 -14.22 36.25
CA GLU A 188 11.65 -13.19 37.27
C GLU A 188 10.67 -13.51 38.42
N ALA A 189 9.98 -14.67 38.37
CA ALA A 189 9.12 -15.11 39.45
C ALA A 189 9.89 -15.14 40.76
N THR A 190 9.30 -14.58 41.82
CA THR A 190 9.95 -14.39 43.11
C THR A 190 9.38 -15.33 44.21
N SER A 191 10.28 -15.86 45.03
CA SER A 191 9.89 -16.55 46.25
C SER A 191 9.45 -15.55 47.33
N PRO A 192 8.79 -15.99 48.43
CA PRO A 192 8.50 -15.13 49.59
C PRO A 192 9.74 -14.52 50.23
N SER A 193 10.93 -15.12 50.01
CA SER A 193 12.20 -14.56 50.49
C SER A 193 12.81 -13.51 49.52
N GLY A 194 12.19 -13.28 48.36
CA GLY A 194 12.67 -12.33 47.37
C GLY A 194 13.75 -12.88 46.41
N GLU A 195 13.92 -14.19 46.35
CA GLU A 195 14.80 -14.85 45.40
C GLU A 195 14.09 -15.02 44.06
N GLU A 196 14.79 -14.80 42.93
CA GLU A 196 14.23 -15.01 41.61
C GLU A 196 14.43 -16.46 41.11
N PHE A 197 13.42 -17.06 40.48
CA PHE A 197 13.45 -18.44 39.98
C PHE A 197 14.53 -18.68 38.93
N GLY A 198 14.69 -17.73 38.04
CA GLY A 198 15.69 -17.80 36.93
C GLY A 198 17.11 -17.39 37.32
N ARG A 199 17.30 -16.68 38.44
CA ARG A 199 18.61 -16.15 38.85
C ARG A 199 19.23 -16.94 39.98
N SER A 200 20.56 -16.98 39.94
CA SER A 200 21.36 -17.65 40.97
C SER A 200 21.75 -16.64 42.06
N ASN A 201 21.63 -17.05 43.32
CA ASN A 201 22.13 -16.33 44.48
C ASN A 201 23.54 -16.84 44.84
N GLY A 202 24.58 -16.30 44.13
CA GLY A 202 25.96 -16.66 44.42
C GLY A 202 26.54 -17.73 43.50
N ALA A 203 27.20 -18.76 44.05
CA ALA A 203 27.88 -19.79 43.24
C ALA A 203 26.98 -20.96 42.78
N ASP A 204 25.77 -21.03 43.27
CA ASP A 204 24.82 -22.11 42.98
C ASP A 204 24.08 -21.85 41.64
N ILE A 205 23.63 -22.93 40.98
CA ILE A 205 22.78 -22.82 39.80
C ILE A 205 21.38 -22.32 40.23
N SER A 206 20.70 -21.55 39.34
CA SER A 206 19.36 -21.05 39.61
C SER A 206 18.34 -22.19 39.84
N PRO A 207 17.29 -21.97 40.65
CA PRO A 207 16.23 -22.94 40.83
C PRO A 207 15.65 -23.46 39.52
N LEU A 208 15.41 -22.60 38.56
CA LEU A 208 14.90 -22.95 37.22
C LEU A 208 15.83 -23.94 36.51
N ARG A 209 17.14 -23.66 36.45
CA ARG A 209 18.11 -24.56 35.78
C ARG A 209 18.21 -25.90 36.50
N LYS A 210 18.16 -25.91 37.84
CA LYS A 210 18.14 -27.12 38.65
C LYS A 210 16.92 -27.97 38.29
N THR A 211 15.73 -27.38 38.27
CA THR A 211 14.49 -28.04 37.89
C THR A 211 14.57 -28.64 36.48
N VAL A 212 15.10 -27.90 35.52
CA VAL A 212 15.29 -28.42 34.13
C VAL A 212 16.20 -29.65 34.10
N ILE A 213 17.28 -29.66 34.88
CA ILE A 213 18.21 -30.80 34.95
C ILE A 213 17.48 -32.02 35.58
N GLU A 214 16.72 -31.81 36.67
CA GLU A 214 15.99 -32.87 37.37
C GLU A 214 14.88 -33.48 36.50
N LEU A 215 14.28 -32.69 35.61
CA LEU A 215 13.21 -33.11 34.70
C LEU A 215 13.68 -33.62 33.34
N ALA A 216 14.96 -33.53 33.02
CA ALA A 216 15.49 -33.75 31.67
C ALA A 216 15.18 -35.11 31.05
N GLU A 217 15.04 -36.17 31.85
CA GLU A 217 14.73 -37.51 31.38
C GLU A 217 13.25 -37.71 31.00
N TYR A 218 12.36 -36.84 31.42
CA TYR A 218 10.93 -36.94 31.14
C TYR A 218 10.57 -36.43 29.72
N SER A 219 9.31 -36.61 29.31
CA SER A 219 8.80 -36.09 28.05
C SER A 219 8.74 -34.58 28.07
N ALA A 220 8.71 -33.92 26.90
CA ALA A 220 8.57 -32.47 26.82
C ALA A 220 7.31 -31.95 27.55
N THR A 221 6.21 -32.71 27.49
CA THR A 221 4.97 -32.40 28.21
C THR A 221 5.16 -32.50 29.73
N ASP A 222 5.82 -33.54 30.20
CA ASP A 222 6.05 -33.72 31.67
C ASP A 222 7.06 -32.68 32.17
N ILE A 223 8.07 -32.31 31.39
CA ILE A 223 9.00 -31.20 31.71
C ILE A 223 8.22 -29.91 31.89
N LEU A 224 7.32 -29.57 30.96
CA LEU A 224 6.52 -28.34 31.02
C LEU A 224 5.63 -28.35 32.27
N GLN A 225 4.95 -29.46 32.55
CA GLN A 225 4.11 -29.58 33.76
C GLN A 225 4.93 -29.56 35.07
N GLY A 226 6.11 -30.20 35.04
CA GLY A 226 7.03 -30.16 36.18
C GLY A 226 7.57 -28.76 36.47
N LEU A 227 7.87 -27.98 35.41
CA LEU A 227 8.25 -26.57 35.54
C LEU A 227 7.14 -25.72 36.15
N LYS A 228 5.88 -25.95 35.77
CA LYS A 228 4.73 -25.30 36.39
C LYS A 228 4.63 -25.59 37.88
N ILE A 229 4.67 -26.87 38.25
CA ILE A 229 4.62 -27.29 39.66
C ILE A 229 5.78 -26.67 40.44
N ALA A 230 6.98 -26.65 39.87
CA ALA A 230 8.14 -26.06 40.55
C ALA A 230 8.00 -24.55 40.74
N LEU A 231 7.42 -23.84 39.73
CA LEU A 231 7.12 -22.41 39.82
C LEU A 231 6.11 -22.13 40.93
N ASP A 232 4.97 -22.85 40.94
CA ASP A 232 3.91 -22.71 41.94
C ASP A 232 4.44 -22.96 43.38
N GLN A 233 5.31 -23.95 43.53
CA GLN A 233 5.97 -24.26 44.80
C GLN A 233 6.99 -23.24 45.24
N PHE A 234 7.70 -22.63 44.27
CA PHE A 234 8.75 -21.64 44.53
C PHE A 234 8.17 -20.29 44.90
N SER A 235 7.13 -19.84 44.22
CA SER A 235 6.47 -18.56 44.48
C SER A 235 5.45 -18.63 45.61
N GLU A 236 5.01 -19.85 46.01
CA GLU A 236 3.90 -20.06 46.93
C GLU A 236 2.58 -19.40 46.52
N LEU A 237 2.41 -19.19 45.18
CA LEU A 237 1.25 -18.54 44.57
C LEU A 237 0.45 -19.56 43.74
N ASP A 238 -0.88 -19.50 43.84
CA ASP A 238 -1.78 -20.29 42.97
C ASP A 238 -1.89 -19.70 41.55
N VAL A 239 -1.58 -18.41 41.40
CA VAL A 239 -1.62 -17.66 40.15
C VAL A 239 -0.30 -16.87 40.05
N PRO A 240 0.42 -16.92 38.93
CA PRO A 240 1.66 -16.20 38.78
C PRO A 240 1.46 -14.67 38.82
N ASP A 241 2.47 -13.94 39.28
CA ASP A 241 2.46 -12.45 39.34
C ASP A 241 2.48 -11.82 37.97
N ASP A 242 3.04 -12.51 36.99
CA ASP A 242 3.09 -12.11 35.57
C ASP A 242 2.70 -13.26 34.64
N ASP A 243 2.41 -12.92 33.37
CA ASP A 243 2.11 -13.93 32.38
C ASP A 243 3.34 -14.81 32.13
N VAL A 244 3.12 -16.10 31.98
CA VAL A 244 4.19 -17.07 31.74
C VAL A 244 3.92 -17.85 30.48
N SER A 245 4.78 -17.66 29.50
CA SER A 245 4.80 -18.46 28.28
C SER A 245 5.99 -19.41 28.30
N ILE A 246 5.78 -20.68 27.98
CA ILE A 246 6.84 -21.68 27.90
C ILE A 246 6.67 -22.50 26.65
N VAL A 247 7.80 -22.74 25.96
CA VAL A 247 7.92 -23.74 24.87
C VAL A 247 9.11 -24.63 25.16
N VAL A 248 8.87 -25.93 25.22
CA VAL A 248 9.87 -26.99 25.40
C VAL A 248 10.04 -27.75 24.09
N ILE A 249 11.28 -27.83 23.60
CA ILE A 249 11.65 -28.68 22.45
C ILE A 249 12.71 -29.65 22.91
N LYS A 250 12.41 -30.95 22.91
CA LYS A 250 13.36 -32.03 23.23
C LYS A 250 13.72 -32.80 21.98
N LEU A 251 15.00 -32.88 21.67
CA LEU A 251 15.51 -33.70 20.57
C LEU A 251 15.75 -35.11 21.05
N LYS A 252 14.88 -36.07 20.70
CA LYS A 252 15.00 -37.48 21.05
C LYS A 252 16.04 -38.17 20.21
N ASN A 253 15.90 -38.03 18.90
CA ASN A 253 16.83 -38.66 17.94
C ASN A 253 16.88 -37.83 16.66
N LYS A 254 18.03 -37.79 16.04
CA LYS A 254 18.20 -37.20 14.72
C LYS A 254 17.64 -38.15 13.66
N VAL A 255 16.66 -37.67 12.91
CA VAL A 255 16.14 -38.45 11.77
C VAL A 255 17.13 -38.35 10.63
N LYS A 256 17.72 -39.46 10.25
CA LYS A 256 18.65 -39.50 9.11
C LYS A 256 17.87 -39.46 7.80
N PHE A 257 18.21 -38.51 6.98
CA PHE A 257 17.65 -38.33 5.64
C PHE A 257 17.85 -39.55 4.73
N SER A 258 18.88 -40.38 5.01
CA SER A 258 19.22 -41.58 4.26
C SER A 258 18.21 -42.74 4.37
N GLU A 259 17.18 -42.61 5.23
CA GLU A 259 16.15 -43.67 5.40
C GLU A 259 14.98 -43.52 4.42
N LEU A 260 14.98 -42.51 3.58
CA LEU A 260 14.01 -42.30 2.52
C LEU A 260 14.31 -43.16 1.27
N ARG A 261 14.21 -44.48 1.41
CA ARG A 261 14.44 -45.39 0.30
C ARG A 261 13.27 -45.38 -0.69
N ASN A 262 13.58 -45.21 -1.99
CA ASN A 262 12.67 -45.20 -3.14
C ASN A 262 11.76 -43.93 -3.30
N CYS A 263 12.13 -42.84 -2.73
CA CYS A 263 11.44 -41.59 -2.93
C CYS A 263 11.78 -40.99 -4.31
N PRO A 264 10.80 -40.67 -5.18
CA PRO A 264 11.04 -40.15 -6.54
C PRO A 264 11.70 -38.78 -6.57
N TYR A 265 11.73 -38.07 -5.44
CA TYR A 265 12.30 -36.75 -5.29
C TYR A 265 13.54 -36.71 -4.38
N LEU A 266 14.11 -37.86 -4.02
CA LEU A 266 15.22 -37.90 -3.06
C LEU A 266 16.42 -37.05 -3.47
N GLU A 267 16.81 -37.06 -4.74
CA GLU A 267 17.94 -36.26 -5.24
C GLU A 267 17.65 -34.76 -5.12
N ALA A 268 16.43 -34.35 -5.45
CA ALA A 268 16.01 -32.97 -5.37
C ALA A 268 15.97 -32.50 -3.91
N LEU A 269 15.44 -33.32 -3.03
CA LEU A 269 15.38 -33.12 -1.60
C LEU A 269 16.80 -33.00 -0.99
N GLN A 270 17.74 -33.85 -1.36
CA GLN A 270 19.14 -33.79 -0.92
C GLN A 270 19.87 -32.54 -1.47
N ALA A 271 19.59 -32.16 -2.70
CA ALA A 271 20.15 -30.93 -3.30
C ALA A 271 19.65 -29.68 -2.57
N TRP A 272 18.36 -29.64 -2.28
CA TRP A 272 17.73 -28.56 -1.54
C TRP A 272 18.30 -28.40 -0.12
N GLN A 273 18.51 -29.48 0.60
CA GLN A 273 19.17 -29.47 1.90
C GLN A 273 20.64 -29.02 1.84
N ARG A 274 21.40 -29.44 0.81
CA ARG A 274 22.82 -29.00 0.66
C ARG A 274 22.95 -27.51 0.35
N SER A 275 21.91 -26.88 -0.18
CA SER A 275 21.87 -25.45 -0.44
C SER A 275 21.46 -24.63 0.77
N GLU A 276 21.41 -25.22 1.98
CA GLU A 276 20.87 -24.56 3.18
C GLU A 276 19.46 -24.03 2.96
N GLU A 277 18.65 -24.77 2.16
CA GLU A 277 17.26 -24.44 1.82
C GLU A 277 17.05 -23.09 1.10
N THR A 278 18.11 -22.51 0.59
CA THR A 278 18.05 -21.20 -0.10
C THR A 278 17.81 -21.34 -1.60
N ASP A 279 18.14 -22.50 -2.19
CA ASP A 279 18.03 -22.70 -3.64
C ASP A 279 16.66 -23.28 -4.02
N GLU A 280 15.72 -22.40 -4.35
CA GLU A 280 14.40 -22.80 -4.86
C GLU A 280 14.47 -23.60 -6.19
N SER A 281 15.60 -23.60 -6.89
CA SER A 281 15.76 -24.40 -8.13
C SER A 281 15.68 -25.89 -7.88
N CYS A 282 15.99 -26.33 -6.66
CA CYS A 282 15.90 -27.72 -6.22
C CYS A 282 14.46 -28.18 -5.95
N LEU A 283 13.50 -27.26 -5.77
CA LEU A 283 12.11 -27.60 -5.47
C LEU A 283 11.39 -28.15 -6.71
N LEU A 284 10.43 -29.03 -6.48
CA LEU A 284 9.67 -29.69 -7.54
C LEU A 284 8.61 -28.74 -8.14
N ARG A 285 8.38 -28.89 -9.45
CA ARG A 285 7.40 -28.10 -10.20
C ARG A 285 6.65 -28.97 -11.20
N GLY A 286 5.46 -28.50 -11.57
CA GLY A 286 4.66 -29.09 -12.64
C GLY A 286 4.39 -30.58 -12.46
N THR A 287 4.65 -31.37 -13.50
CA THR A 287 4.39 -32.83 -13.50
C THR A 287 5.20 -33.57 -12.47
N ARG A 288 6.47 -33.21 -12.25
CA ARG A 288 7.33 -33.86 -11.24
C ARG A 288 6.78 -33.67 -9.81
N LEU A 289 6.24 -32.50 -9.52
CA LEU A 289 5.57 -32.23 -8.23
C LEU A 289 4.29 -33.08 -8.11
N ALA A 290 3.46 -33.13 -9.15
CA ALA A 290 2.23 -33.92 -9.15
C ALA A 290 2.49 -35.43 -8.96
N GLU A 291 3.49 -35.99 -9.65
CA GLU A 291 3.90 -37.37 -9.50
C GLU A 291 4.43 -37.66 -8.10
N SER A 292 5.22 -36.74 -7.54
CA SER A 292 5.77 -36.86 -6.19
C SER A 292 4.69 -36.77 -5.10
N LEU A 293 3.70 -35.92 -5.26
CA LEU A 293 2.56 -35.88 -4.36
C LEU A 293 1.69 -37.12 -4.44
N ALA A 294 1.44 -37.61 -5.64
CA ALA A 294 0.68 -38.86 -5.83
C ALA A 294 1.43 -40.08 -5.21
N TRP A 295 2.75 -40.09 -5.30
CA TRP A 295 3.56 -41.11 -4.63
C TRP A 295 3.47 -40.97 -3.10
N ALA A 296 3.56 -39.72 -2.59
CA ALA A 296 3.51 -39.42 -1.17
C ALA A 296 2.16 -39.81 -0.53
N ASP A 297 1.07 -39.62 -1.23
CA ASP A 297 -0.31 -39.98 -0.78
C ASP A 297 -0.48 -41.49 -0.62
N GLY A 298 0.32 -42.27 -1.32
CA GLY A 298 0.34 -43.71 -1.19
C GLY A 298 1.19 -44.25 -0.03
N GLN A 299 1.88 -43.40 0.73
CA GLN A 299 2.75 -43.79 1.84
C GLN A 299 2.00 -43.70 3.19
N PRO A 300 2.04 -44.73 4.06
CA PRO A 300 1.33 -44.72 5.34
C PRO A 300 1.88 -43.71 6.34
N GLU A 301 3.19 -43.43 6.30
CA GLU A 301 3.85 -42.42 7.14
C GLU A 301 5.06 -41.86 6.36
N LEU A 302 5.02 -40.55 6.11
CA LEU A 302 6.18 -39.85 5.57
C LEU A 302 6.89 -39.08 6.67
N PRO A 303 8.24 -39.10 6.69
CA PRO A 303 9.00 -38.22 7.55
C PRO A 303 8.58 -36.75 7.35
N ARG A 304 8.55 -35.98 8.43
CA ARG A 304 8.12 -34.58 8.37
C ARG A 304 8.93 -33.74 7.39
N ILE A 305 10.19 -34.07 7.22
CA ILE A 305 11.09 -33.40 6.30
C ILE A 305 10.66 -33.53 4.83
N ASP A 306 10.13 -34.70 4.46
CA ASP A 306 9.53 -34.92 3.14
C ASP A 306 8.29 -34.09 2.94
N LEU A 307 7.43 -34.04 3.95
CA LEU A 307 6.23 -33.25 3.94
C LEU A 307 6.61 -31.76 3.76
N ASN A 308 7.60 -31.27 4.50
CA ASN A 308 8.07 -29.89 4.40
C ASN A 308 8.60 -29.57 3.00
N PHE A 309 9.38 -30.49 2.40
CA PHE A 309 9.90 -30.33 1.04
C PHE A 309 8.77 -30.29 -0.01
N LEU A 310 7.81 -31.20 0.11
CA LEU A 310 6.66 -31.26 -0.79
C LEU A 310 5.78 -30.01 -0.64
N GLU A 311 5.51 -29.56 0.58
CA GLU A 311 4.78 -28.32 0.85
C GLU A 311 5.52 -27.10 0.30
N ALA A 312 6.84 -27.02 0.47
CA ALA A 312 7.64 -25.95 -0.12
C ALA A 312 7.56 -25.95 -1.65
N SER A 313 7.64 -27.13 -2.24
CA SER A 313 7.50 -27.31 -3.69
C SER A 313 6.12 -26.87 -4.17
N GLN A 314 5.05 -27.21 -3.44
CA GLN A 314 3.70 -26.76 -3.74
C GLN A 314 3.58 -25.23 -3.68
N ARG A 315 4.07 -24.59 -2.61
CA ARG A 315 4.01 -23.12 -2.45
C ARG A 315 4.74 -22.40 -3.57
N VAL A 316 5.92 -22.87 -3.96
CA VAL A 316 6.67 -22.27 -5.08
C VAL A 316 5.93 -22.46 -6.39
N ASN A 317 5.42 -23.67 -6.65
CA ASN A 317 4.67 -23.96 -7.87
C ASN A 317 3.39 -23.11 -7.96
N GLU A 318 2.64 -22.96 -6.87
CA GLU A 318 1.45 -22.11 -6.79
C GLU A 318 1.81 -20.62 -7.00
N ARG A 319 2.91 -20.15 -6.38
CA ARG A 319 3.41 -18.80 -6.57
C ARG A 319 3.79 -18.52 -8.02
N GLU A 320 4.52 -19.45 -8.65
CA GLU A 320 4.91 -19.32 -10.06
C GLU A 320 3.68 -19.34 -10.98
N GLN A 321 2.71 -20.21 -10.71
CA GLN A 321 1.45 -20.23 -11.45
C GLN A 321 0.66 -18.92 -11.28
N MET A 322 0.60 -18.39 -10.07
CA MET A 322 -0.05 -17.11 -9.80
C MET A 322 0.66 -15.95 -10.51
N ILE A 323 2.00 -15.93 -10.52
CA ILE A 323 2.78 -14.94 -11.25
C ILE A 323 2.52 -15.05 -12.76
N ALA A 324 2.52 -16.27 -13.30
CA ALA A 324 2.24 -16.52 -14.71
C ALA A 324 0.82 -16.10 -15.09
N ALA A 325 -0.17 -16.41 -14.24
CA ALA A 325 -1.55 -15.97 -14.44
C ALA A 325 -1.67 -14.43 -14.41
N ARG A 326 -1.04 -13.77 -13.45
CA ARG A 326 -1.02 -12.29 -13.39
C ARG A 326 -0.32 -11.67 -14.60
N ALA A 327 0.76 -12.27 -15.10
CA ALA A 327 1.45 -11.81 -16.30
C ALA A 327 0.55 -11.95 -17.55
N ALA A 328 -0.17 -13.06 -17.66
CA ALA A 328 -1.14 -13.27 -18.74
C ALA A 328 -2.32 -12.29 -18.67
N ASP A 329 -2.82 -12.02 -17.46
CA ASP A 329 -3.87 -11.00 -17.25
C ASP A 329 -3.37 -9.59 -17.57
N ALA A 330 -2.11 -9.26 -17.21
CA ALA A 330 -1.50 -7.98 -17.55
C ALA A 330 -1.37 -7.80 -19.06
N ASP A 331 -0.89 -8.82 -19.80
CA ASP A 331 -0.81 -8.79 -21.27
C ASP A 331 -2.21 -8.64 -21.91
N ARG A 332 -3.21 -9.31 -21.33
CA ARG A 332 -4.60 -9.18 -21.79
C ARG A 332 -5.15 -7.78 -21.55
N LEU A 333 -4.88 -7.19 -20.38
CA LEU A 333 -5.29 -5.82 -20.05
C LEU A 333 -4.58 -4.80 -20.92
N GLU A 334 -3.31 -4.99 -21.23
CA GLU A 334 -2.56 -4.13 -22.14
C GLU A 334 -3.16 -4.15 -23.55
N LYS A 335 -3.48 -5.34 -24.09
CA LYS A 335 -4.15 -5.47 -25.39
C LYS A 335 -5.51 -4.78 -25.41
N LEU A 336 -6.33 -4.99 -24.36
CA LEU A 336 -7.63 -4.32 -24.22
C LEU A 336 -7.47 -2.80 -24.12
N SER A 337 -6.46 -2.31 -23.41
CA SER A 337 -6.15 -0.87 -23.31
C SER A 337 -5.80 -0.28 -24.68
N GLN A 338 -4.97 -0.97 -25.47
CA GLN A 338 -4.60 -0.52 -26.82
C GLN A 338 -5.81 -0.52 -27.78
N GLU A 339 -6.69 -1.52 -27.67
CA GLU A 339 -7.92 -1.56 -28.45
C GLU A 339 -8.87 -0.43 -28.07
N LEU A 340 -9.00 -0.15 -26.78
CA LEU A 340 -9.82 0.94 -26.26
C LEU A 340 -9.29 2.30 -26.71
N GLU A 341 -7.97 2.51 -26.65
CA GLU A 341 -7.34 3.75 -27.15
C GLU A 341 -7.62 3.98 -28.62
N LYS A 342 -7.47 2.94 -29.45
CA LYS A 342 -7.81 3.01 -30.90
C LYS A 342 -9.29 3.34 -31.11
N SER A 343 -10.17 2.73 -30.33
CA SER A 343 -11.61 3.01 -30.39
C SER A 343 -11.92 4.45 -29.99
N LEU A 344 -11.35 4.93 -28.88
CA LEU A 344 -11.51 6.31 -28.42
C LEU A 344 -10.95 7.33 -29.42
N GLU A 345 -9.82 7.03 -30.04
CA GLU A 345 -9.25 7.90 -31.07
C GLU A 345 -10.16 7.96 -32.29
N SER A 346 -10.71 6.81 -32.73
CA SER A 346 -11.70 6.76 -33.80
C SER A 346 -12.95 7.58 -33.46
N GLU A 347 -13.49 7.41 -32.25
CA GLU A 347 -14.65 8.17 -31.80
C GLU A 347 -14.37 9.68 -31.73
N ARG A 348 -13.18 10.08 -31.22
CA ARG A 348 -12.75 11.47 -31.21
C ARG A 348 -12.67 12.05 -32.62
N ARG A 349 -12.08 11.30 -33.57
CA ARG A 349 -12.02 11.70 -34.98
C ARG A 349 -13.41 11.90 -35.58
N GLN A 350 -14.35 10.96 -35.33
CA GLN A 350 -15.74 11.08 -35.79
C GLN A 350 -16.44 12.30 -35.20
N ARG A 351 -16.22 12.57 -33.90
CA ARG A 351 -16.79 13.73 -33.21
C ARG A 351 -16.26 15.05 -33.81
N VAL A 352 -14.96 15.14 -34.04
CA VAL A 352 -14.34 16.30 -34.68
C VAL A 352 -14.91 16.52 -36.09
N ILE A 353 -15.05 15.46 -36.88
CA ILE A 353 -15.63 15.55 -38.24
C ILE A 353 -17.11 16.03 -38.15
N ALA A 354 -17.88 15.55 -37.21
CA ALA A 354 -19.28 15.99 -37.02
C ALA A 354 -19.38 17.45 -36.60
N GLU A 355 -18.57 17.89 -35.65
CA GLU A 355 -18.51 19.31 -35.20
C GLU A 355 -18.08 20.22 -36.36
N MET A 356 -17.11 19.77 -37.16
CA MET A 356 -16.68 20.50 -38.36
C MET A 356 -17.78 20.59 -39.38
N GLY A 357 -18.55 19.54 -39.57
CA GLY A 357 -19.74 19.53 -40.44
C GLY A 357 -20.75 20.62 -40.02
N GLU A 358 -21.05 20.68 -38.75
CA GLU A 358 -22.00 21.67 -38.18
C GLU A 358 -21.48 23.12 -38.36
N ILE A 359 -20.18 23.35 -38.13
CA ILE A 359 -19.57 24.68 -38.31
C ILE A 359 -19.59 25.06 -39.81
N ASN A 360 -19.29 24.10 -40.69
CA ASN A 360 -19.31 24.34 -42.14
C ASN A 360 -20.73 24.71 -42.63
N GLU A 361 -21.77 24.02 -42.13
CA GLU A 361 -23.17 24.38 -42.46
C GLU A 361 -23.51 25.81 -41.98
N LYS A 362 -23.05 26.20 -40.81
CA LYS A 362 -23.22 27.58 -40.29
C LYS A 362 -22.51 28.60 -41.18
N ILE A 363 -21.27 28.33 -41.64
CA ILE A 363 -20.55 29.21 -42.54
C ILE A 363 -21.34 29.38 -43.85
N VAL A 364 -21.82 28.29 -44.41
CA VAL A 364 -22.61 28.33 -45.66
C VAL A 364 -23.91 29.12 -45.46
N ALA A 365 -24.63 28.92 -44.37
CA ALA A 365 -25.84 29.67 -44.02
C ALA A 365 -25.59 31.16 -43.90
N TYR A 366 -24.55 31.59 -43.18
CA TYR A 366 -24.20 32.99 -43.05
C TYR A 366 -23.75 33.59 -44.38
N THR A 367 -23.02 32.86 -45.22
CA THR A 367 -22.59 33.31 -46.53
C THR A 367 -23.79 33.58 -47.41
N ILE A 368 -24.73 32.62 -47.52
CA ILE A 368 -25.95 32.80 -48.31
C ILE A 368 -26.81 33.95 -47.77
N SER A 369 -26.94 34.06 -46.43
CA SER A 369 -27.66 35.19 -45.82
C SER A 369 -27.01 36.52 -46.15
N SER A 370 -25.67 36.60 -46.12
CA SER A 370 -24.93 37.83 -46.47
C SER A 370 -25.18 38.23 -47.91
N GLU A 371 -25.08 37.28 -48.86
CA GLU A 371 -25.32 37.49 -50.28
C GLU A 371 -26.76 37.96 -50.53
N ALA A 372 -27.77 37.35 -49.91
CA ALA A 372 -29.19 37.68 -50.07
C ALA A 372 -29.51 39.06 -49.49
N LEU A 373 -28.97 39.36 -48.32
CA LEU A 373 -29.16 40.68 -47.65
C LEU A 373 -28.47 41.80 -48.46
N PHE A 374 -27.31 41.54 -49.05
CA PHE A 374 -26.64 42.48 -49.91
C PHE A 374 -27.48 42.81 -51.17
N LEU A 375 -27.99 41.77 -51.83
CA LEU A 375 -28.86 41.94 -53.00
C LEU A 375 -30.19 42.68 -52.70
N SER A 376 -30.67 42.58 -51.42
CA SER A 376 -31.85 43.29 -50.98
C SER A 376 -31.59 44.71 -50.43
N ASN A 377 -30.40 45.23 -50.64
CA ASN A 377 -29.96 46.57 -50.19
C ASN A 377 -29.82 46.74 -48.68
N ASN A 378 -29.82 45.64 -47.90
CA ASN A 378 -29.59 45.65 -46.46
C ASN A 378 -28.12 45.48 -46.15
N HIS A 379 -27.32 46.51 -46.46
CA HIS A 379 -25.84 46.41 -46.46
C HIS A 379 -25.25 46.17 -45.06
N ILE A 380 -25.87 46.72 -43.99
CA ILE A 380 -25.36 46.56 -42.59
C ILE A 380 -25.57 45.15 -42.10
N GLU A 381 -26.78 44.60 -42.27
CA GLU A 381 -27.07 43.20 -41.90
C GLU A 381 -26.28 42.23 -42.76
N ALA A 382 -26.07 42.48 -44.05
CA ALA A 382 -25.22 41.71 -44.93
C ALA A 382 -23.76 41.65 -44.41
N MET A 383 -23.23 42.83 -44.00
CA MET A 383 -21.88 42.89 -43.43
C MET A 383 -21.77 42.12 -42.10
N ILE A 384 -22.76 42.22 -41.22
CA ILE A 384 -22.80 41.46 -39.96
C ILE A 384 -22.78 39.96 -40.26
N ALA A 385 -23.64 39.46 -41.15
CA ALA A 385 -23.68 38.05 -41.54
C ALA A 385 -22.37 37.58 -42.17
N GLY A 386 -21.78 38.37 -43.07
CA GLY A 386 -20.48 38.05 -43.67
C GLY A 386 -19.34 37.99 -42.63
N VAL A 387 -19.27 38.93 -41.69
CA VAL A 387 -18.29 38.93 -40.61
C VAL A 387 -18.45 37.72 -39.71
N ILE A 388 -19.68 37.36 -39.34
CA ILE A 388 -19.94 36.14 -38.54
C ILE A 388 -19.46 34.89 -39.26
N GLY A 389 -19.80 34.74 -40.54
CA GLY A 389 -19.31 33.64 -41.38
C GLY A 389 -17.78 33.58 -41.46
N GLY A 390 -17.11 34.73 -41.66
CA GLY A 390 -15.64 34.84 -41.67
C GLY A 390 -14.99 34.50 -40.35
N VAL A 391 -15.60 34.91 -39.20
CA VAL A 391 -15.13 34.52 -37.84
C VAL A 391 -15.25 33.02 -37.64
N GLN A 392 -16.34 32.40 -38.07
CA GLN A 392 -16.50 30.95 -37.98
C GLN A 392 -15.49 30.20 -38.87
N LEU A 393 -15.24 30.70 -40.08
CA LEU A 393 -14.22 30.17 -40.98
C LEU A 393 -12.82 30.26 -40.35
N LYS A 394 -12.47 31.40 -39.75
CA LYS A 394 -11.19 31.55 -39.03
C LYS A 394 -11.05 30.59 -37.87
N ARG A 395 -12.10 30.37 -37.06
CA ARG A 395 -12.09 29.37 -35.99
C ARG A 395 -11.84 27.98 -36.51
N LEU A 396 -12.51 27.61 -37.57
CA LEU A 396 -12.35 26.31 -38.22
C LEU A 396 -10.90 26.09 -38.69
N THR A 397 -10.30 27.07 -39.36
CA THR A 397 -8.93 26.98 -39.91
C THR A 397 -7.82 27.00 -38.84
N THR A 398 -8.10 27.49 -37.63
CA THR A 398 -7.13 27.51 -36.51
C THR A 398 -7.17 26.27 -35.62
N GLN A 399 -8.22 25.45 -35.73
CA GLN A 399 -8.41 24.25 -34.87
C GLN A 399 -8.09 22.92 -35.54
N VAL A 400 -7.68 22.92 -36.81
CA VAL A 400 -7.59 21.71 -37.63
C VAL A 400 -6.25 21.64 -38.35
N ASP A 401 -5.72 20.43 -38.47
CA ASP A 401 -4.51 20.14 -39.21
C ASP A 401 -4.73 20.26 -40.74
N GLU A 402 -3.64 20.49 -41.46
CA GLU A 402 -3.66 20.76 -42.90
C GLU A 402 -4.31 19.64 -43.74
N SER A 403 -4.21 18.37 -43.31
CA SER A 403 -4.78 17.21 -43.99
C SER A 403 -6.31 17.11 -43.90
N THR A 404 -6.87 17.68 -42.86
CA THR A 404 -8.33 17.70 -42.64
C THR A 404 -8.95 18.94 -43.29
N LEU A 405 -8.17 20.02 -43.48
CA LEU A 405 -8.59 21.23 -44.20
C LEU A 405 -8.79 21.03 -45.70
N GLU A 406 -8.04 20.12 -46.32
CA GLU A 406 -8.22 19.80 -47.78
C GLU A 406 -9.61 19.23 -48.09
N ASN A 407 -10.27 18.58 -47.12
CA ASN A 407 -11.62 18.05 -47.23
C ASN A 407 -12.72 19.12 -46.95
N LEU A 408 -12.40 20.22 -46.32
CA LEU A 408 -13.27 21.38 -46.23
C LEU A 408 -13.24 22.08 -47.60
N ARG A 409 -14.22 21.73 -48.40
CA ARG A 409 -14.44 22.15 -49.76
C ARG A 409 -13.89 23.56 -50.01
N ALA A 410 -12.85 23.65 -50.81
CA ALA A 410 -12.29 24.93 -51.26
C ALA A 410 -13.37 25.94 -51.65
N ASN A 411 -14.52 25.47 -52.13
CA ASN A 411 -15.71 26.24 -52.41
C ASN A 411 -16.29 26.99 -51.19
N THR A 412 -16.31 26.43 -49.95
CA THR A 412 -16.86 27.14 -48.78
C THR A 412 -15.99 28.29 -48.36
N GLN A 413 -14.69 28.10 -48.41
CA GLN A 413 -13.70 29.16 -48.11
C GLN A 413 -13.78 30.29 -49.15
N ILE A 414 -13.76 29.94 -50.44
CA ILE A 414 -13.83 30.92 -51.52
C ILE A 414 -15.15 31.71 -51.44
N ARG A 415 -16.29 31.04 -51.27
CA ARG A 415 -17.59 31.71 -51.18
C ARG A 415 -17.70 32.63 -49.97
N ALA A 416 -17.24 32.19 -48.81
CA ALA A 416 -17.26 33.00 -47.59
C ALA A 416 -16.38 34.28 -47.73
N ILE A 417 -15.20 34.12 -48.31
CA ILE A 417 -14.31 35.24 -48.61
C ILE A 417 -14.93 36.18 -49.65
N THR A 418 -15.43 35.64 -50.77
CA THR A 418 -16.05 36.41 -51.83
C THR A 418 -17.27 37.17 -51.35
N ALA A 419 -18.14 36.55 -50.51
CA ALA A 419 -19.28 37.23 -49.92
C ALA A 419 -18.85 38.37 -48.98
N LEU A 420 -17.80 38.16 -48.19
CA LEU A 420 -17.23 39.19 -47.34
C LEU A 420 -16.62 40.35 -48.14
N GLU A 421 -15.88 40.02 -49.18
CA GLU A 421 -15.31 41.04 -50.12
C GLU A 421 -16.41 41.84 -50.81
N GLN A 422 -17.43 41.16 -51.33
CA GLN A 422 -18.55 41.84 -51.99
C GLN A 422 -19.25 42.82 -51.07
N VAL A 423 -19.46 42.47 -49.80
CA VAL A 423 -20.09 43.35 -48.82
C VAL A 423 -19.15 44.49 -48.41
N VAL A 424 -17.85 44.19 -48.18
CA VAL A 424 -16.87 45.17 -47.77
C VAL A 424 -16.59 46.19 -48.88
N TYR A 425 -16.42 45.78 -50.11
CA TYR A 425 -16.11 46.67 -51.25
C TYR A 425 -17.34 47.22 -51.93
N GLY A 426 -18.47 46.56 -51.84
CA GLY A 426 -19.74 47.01 -52.40
C GLY A 426 -20.52 47.95 -51.48
N THR A 427 -20.21 48.04 -50.20
CA THR A 427 -20.82 48.99 -49.25
C THR A 427 -20.19 50.37 -49.48
N HIS A 428 -20.94 51.26 -50.06
CA HIS A 428 -20.51 52.65 -50.11
C HIS A 428 -20.64 53.31 -48.77
N GLU A 429 -19.60 54.00 -48.34
CA GLU A 429 -19.64 54.89 -47.19
C GLU A 429 -20.66 56.02 -47.50
N PHE A 430 -21.85 55.91 -46.95
CA PHE A 430 -22.87 56.93 -47.18
C PHE A 430 -22.52 58.24 -46.56
N ASN A 431 -21.71 58.20 -45.49
CA ASN A 431 -21.41 59.37 -44.71
C ASN A 431 -20.18 59.25 -43.82
N ARG A 432 -19.26 60.17 -44.02
CA ARG A 432 -18.09 60.33 -43.18
C ARG A 432 -18.18 61.68 -42.46
N LEU A 433 -18.18 61.65 -41.16
CA LEU A 433 -18.11 62.89 -40.35
C LEU A 433 -16.62 63.14 -40.05
N GLU A 434 -16.05 64.10 -40.74
CA GLU A 434 -14.65 64.50 -40.53
C GLU A 434 -14.58 65.76 -39.65
N GLY A 435 -13.39 66.04 -39.08
CA GLY A 435 -13.13 67.30 -38.41
C GLY A 435 -12.54 67.20 -37.00
N HIS A 436 -12.46 66.01 -36.39
CA HIS A 436 -11.66 65.82 -35.19
C HIS A 436 -10.20 65.58 -35.52
N GLY A 437 -9.27 66.23 -34.77
CA GLY A 437 -7.82 66.08 -34.97
C GLY A 437 -7.21 64.87 -34.27
N PHE A 438 -8.01 64.11 -33.51
CA PHE A 438 -7.58 62.92 -32.78
C PHE A 438 -8.74 61.93 -32.57
N TRP A 439 -8.53 60.83 -31.89
CA TRP A 439 -9.53 59.78 -31.72
C TRP A 439 -10.85 60.25 -31.17
N VAL A 440 -11.95 59.85 -31.77
CA VAL A 440 -13.30 60.06 -31.30
C VAL A 440 -13.62 58.97 -30.29
N ASN A 441 -13.84 59.35 -29.02
CA ASN A 441 -14.04 58.43 -27.92
C ASN A 441 -15.52 58.03 -27.74
N LYS A 442 -16.45 58.91 -28.15
CA LYS A 442 -17.89 58.70 -28.02
C LYS A 442 -18.64 59.54 -29.04
N VAL A 443 -19.70 58.92 -29.59
CA VAL A 443 -20.68 59.61 -30.41
C VAL A 443 -22.08 59.33 -29.80
N CYS A 444 -22.96 60.29 -29.82
CA CYS A 444 -24.36 60.11 -29.43
C CYS A 444 -25.29 60.96 -30.29
N TYR A 445 -26.51 60.50 -30.44
CA TYR A 445 -27.60 61.23 -31.07
C TYR A 445 -28.47 61.92 -30.01
N SER A 446 -29.06 63.07 -30.41
CA SER A 446 -30.16 63.61 -29.63
C SER A 446 -31.38 62.70 -29.71
N ARG A 447 -32.30 62.83 -28.74
CA ARG A 447 -33.46 61.92 -28.65
C ARG A 447 -34.38 61.93 -29.86
N ASP A 448 -34.46 63.12 -30.49
CA ASP A 448 -35.25 63.39 -31.69
C ASP A 448 -34.52 63.08 -32.98
N GLY A 449 -33.22 62.60 -32.89
CA GLY A 449 -32.37 62.26 -34.04
C GLY A 449 -31.87 63.44 -34.87
N GLN A 450 -32.18 64.70 -34.46
CA GLN A 450 -31.85 65.87 -35.20
C GLN A 450 -30.39 66.34 -35.10
N PHE A 451 -29.70 65.89 -33.99
CA PHE A 451 -28.33 66.31 -33.70
C PHE A 451 -27.43 65.08 -33.38
N ILE A 452 -26.20 65.24 -33.78
CA ILE A 452 -25.13 64.29 -33.44
C ILE A 452 -24.09 65.05 -32.60
N ALA A 453 -23.63 64.45 -31.50
CA ALA A 453 -22.51 64.97 -30.75
C ALA A 453 -21.39 63.97 -30.65
N SER A 454 -20.14 64.38 -30.84
CA SER A 454 -18.96 63.58 -30.77
C SER A 454 -17.94 64.15 -29.80
N ALA A 455 -17.39 63.30 -28.94
CA ALA A 455 -16.35 63.63 -27.96
C ALA A 455 -15.02 63.05 -28.40
N SER A 456 -13.94 63.84 -28.38
CA SER A 456 -12.65 63.41 -28.90
C SER A 456 -11.49 63.62 -27.90
N SER A 457 -10.45 62.86 -28.14
CA SER A 457 -9.15 63.04 -27.49
C SER A 457 -8.41 64.31 -27.97
N ASP A 458 -8.92 65.02 -28.95
CA ASP A 458 -8.45 66.35 -29.34
C ASP A 458 -8.95 67.47 -28.38
N ARG A 459 -9.64 67.10 -27.29
CA ARG A 459 -10.18 67.96 -26.24
C ARG A 459 -11.44 68.80 -26.67
N THR A 460 -12.02 68.40 -27.78
CA THR A 460 -13.23 69.10 -28.29
C THR A 460 -14.44 68.19 -28.29
N ILE A 461 -15.61 68.78 -28.21
CA ILE A 461 -16.87 68.14 -28.56
C ILE A 461 -17.38 68.87 -29.80
N LYS A 462 -17.82 68.12 -30.78
CA LYS A 462 -18.44 68.66 -32.01
C LYS A 462 -19.90 68.25 -32.04
N THR A 463 -20.77 69.22 -32.43
CA THR A 463 -22.18 68.92 -32.68
C THR A 463 -22.50 69.22 -34.14
N LEU A 464 -23.28 68.33 -34.73
CA LEU A 464 -23.70 68.38 -36.11
C LEU A 464 -25.24 68.28 -36.15
N ASP A 465 -25.84 68.81 -37.18
CA ASP A 465 -27.29 68.64 -37.44
C ASP A 465 -27.57 67.30 -38.17
N SER A 466 -28.79 66.95 -38.47
CA SER A 466 -29.21 65.76 -39.21
C SER A 466 -28.72 65.78 -40.67
N SER A 467 -28.37 66.94 -41.19
CA SER A 467 -27.74 67.14 -42.52
C SER A 467 -26.19 67.03 -42.45
N ARG A 468 -25.67 66.85 -41.20
CA ARG A 468 -24.23 66.67 -40.89
C ARG A 468 -23.38 67.94 -41.06
N VAL A 469 -24.01 69.02 -41.04
CA VAL A 469 -23.31 70.33 -40.95
C VAL A 469 -22.81 70.53 -39.52
N LEU A 470 -21.53 70.85 -39.40
CA LEU A 470 -20.93 71.18 -38.11
C LEU A 470 -21.61 72.47 -37.54
N LEU A 471 -22.30 72.33 -36.42
CA LEU A 471 -22.96 73.41 -35.76
C LEU A 471 -22.09 74.16 -34.74
N HIS A 472 -21.49 73.36 -33.85
CA HIS A 472 -20.62 73.88 -32.82
C HIS A 472 -19.43 73.07 -32.55
N THR A 473 -18.29 73.64 -32.15
CA THR A 473 -17.12 73.05 -31.59
C THR A 473 -16.90 73.61 -30.19
N ILE A 474 -17.02 72.77 -29.19
CA ILE A 474 -16.78 73.14 -27.78
C ILE A 474 -15.33 72.76 -27.46
N SER A 475 -14.48 73.77 -27.26
CA SER A 475 -13.01 73.57 -27.04
C SER A 475 -12.56 74.01 -25.63
N SER A 476 -13.49 74.13 -24.69
CA SER A 476 -13.19 74.53 -23.31
C SER A 476 -12.54 73.48 -22.43
N HIS A 477 -12.38 72.23 -22.92
CA HIS A 477 -11.80 71.17 -22.14
C HIS A 477 -10.26 71.15 -22.22
N THR A 478 -9.61 71.10 -21.07
CA THR A 478 -8.13 71.02 -20.95
C THR A 478 -7.57 69.58 -21.09
N LYS A 479 -8.43 68.58 -20.95
CA LYS A 479 -8.09 67.14 -21.09
C LYS A 479 -9.01 66.48 -22.10
N TRP A 480 -8.66 65.27 -22.49
CA TRP A 480 -9.44 64.43 -23.41
C TRP A 480 -10.89 64.32 -22.98
N VAL A 481 -11.83 64.53 -23.89
CA VAL A 481 -13.23 64.32 -23.65
C VAL A 481 -13.57 62.85 -23.92
N ARG A 482 -13.92 62.15 -22.89
CA ARG A 482 -14.15 60.71 -23.00
C ARG A 482 -15.60 60.32 -23.29
N ARG A 483 -16.55 61.18 -22.88
CA ARG A 483 -17.98 60.93 -23.04
C ARG A 483 -18.72 62.22 -23.30
N VAL A 484 -19.76 62.10 -24.10
CA VAL A 484 -20.75 63.17 -24.36
C VAL A 484 -22.13 62.49 -24.35
N ALA A 485 -23.10 63.19 -23.89
CA ALA A 485 -24.51 62.81 -23.92
C ALA A 485 -25.45 64.05 -23.96
N PHE A 486 -26.52 63.88 -24.69
CA PHE A 486 -27.58 64.87 -24.67
C PHE A 486 -28.43 64.72 -23.43
N SER A 487 -28.94 65.81 -22.90
CA SER A 487 -29.97 65.82 -21.88
C SER A 487 -31.27 65.19 -22.39
N THR A 488 -32.12 64.74 -21.50
CA THR A 488 -33.37 64.04 -21.85
C THR A 488 -34.33 64.89 -22.73
N ASN A 489 -34.24 66.22 -22.69
CA ASN A 489 -34.97 67.09 -23.55
C ASN A 489 -34.23 67.60 -24.80
N GLY A 490 -33.03 67.04 -25.06
CA GLY A 490 -32.21 67.30 -26.26
C GLY A 490 -31.51 68.69 -26.31
N ASN A 491 -31.76 69.58 -25.38
CA ASN A 491 -31.35 70.99 -25.44
C ASN A 491 -30.00 71.28 -24.78
N ARG A 492 -29.36 70.33 -24.15
CA ARG A 492 -28.04 70.48 -23.50
C ARG A 492 -27.16 69.24 -23.78
N LEU A 493 -25.89 69.51 -23.86
CA LEU A 493 -24.83 68.46 -23.90
C LEU A 493 -24.13 68.35 -22.57
#